data_61e9de3ce428bd47967f1112a3f4dae3
#
_entry.id   61e9de3ce428bd47967f1112a3f4dae3
#
_cell.length_a   1.000
_cell.length_b   1.000
_cell.length_c   1.000
_cell.angle_alpha   90.00
_cell.angle_beta   90.00
_cell.angle_gamma   90.00
#
_symmetry.space_group_name_H-M   'P 1'
#
loop_
_entity.id
_entity.type
_entity.pdbx_description
1 polymer ?
#
loop_
_entity_poly.entity_id
_entity_poly.type
_entity_poly.pdbx_seq_one_letter_code
_entity_poly.pdbx_strand_id
1 'polypeptide(L)'
;MTLTLRRLALTSLISVLLLAVMAVPGRPAAAADPYTGYLMAHFTGESATGQQIHLAHSTDGLRWTDLHNGAPVLRTTVGTGGVRDPAVVRSPAGDRYWIVATDLCIGCGQNWDAAINNGSRSLVVWESTDLVNWSAPWLLDVAGGIPGGRNAWAPEVVWNPATNDYVLYWATNVPQNGVTKHRIYAARTTNFRSITTPQPYIVRPGTQEIIDTQIVELPPGVGNYRYVRASRDGQITIEGSNTILGTWTPLGNLSGIGLTGAQVEGPMWMRFNDRPEWTLYLDQYASGRGYLPVLTSNPSDTATYRVPAAGSYQLGATRKRHGAILNLTAAEQSRVLARWGNSTPVSRLQSYNFADRYVRHADYDARIDANVSPLADSQWRIVPGLAGDSGGNVSLESVNYPGHFLRHYNYDFVLAENDNSATFRADATFTRVPGLADASAVSFRSYNFPDRYLRHYDYLLRLDPITSATGRADATFRITG
;
A
#
# COMPACT_ATOMS: atom_id res chain seq x y z
N MET A 1 97.80 43.07 -7.02
CA MET A 1 97.10 42.54 -5.82
C MET A 1 95.65 42.46 -6.18
N THR A 2 95.20 41.32 -6.56
CA THR A 2 93.90 41.05 -7.13
C THR A 2 93.13 40.12 -6.19
N LEU A 3 92.02 40.59 -5.56
CA LEU A 3 91.08 39.75 -4.76
C LEU A 3 89.95 39.28 -5.66
N THR A 4 89.81 37.99 -5.77
CA THR A 4 88.76 37.32 -6.48
C THR A 4 87.61 37.01 -5.49
N LEU A 5 86.37 37.59 -5.70
CA LEU A 5 85.12 37.23 -5.00
C LEU A 5 84.54 36.01 -5.66
N ARG A 6 84.35 34.93 -4.87
CA ARG A 6 83.54 33.79 -5.26
C ARG A 6 82.07 34.06 -4.85
N ARG A 7 81.12 34.00 -5.79
CA ARG A 7 79.71 33.99 -5.55
C ARG A 7 79.27 32.54 -5.29
N LEU A 8 78.65 32.28 -4.13
CA LEU A 8 77.89 31.07 -3.88
C LEU A 8 76.47 31.25 -4.44
N ALA A 9 76.09 30.35 -5.33
CA ALA A 9 74.70 30.22 -5.78
C ALA A 9 73.95 29.24 -4.85
N LEU A 10 72.94 29.71 -4.14
CA LEU A 10 71.98 28.87 -3.42
C LEU A 10 70.88 28.41 -4.40
N THR A 11 70.88 27.12 -4.71
CA THR A 11 69.80 26.50 -5.46
C THR A 11 68.73 26.00 -4.45
N SER A 12 67.59 26.69 -4.43
CA SER A 12 66.40 26.24 -3.68
C SER A 12 65.66 25.14 -4.45
N LEU A 13 65.71 23.92 -3.95
CA LEU A 13 64.85 22.83 -4.43
C LEU A 13 63.42 23.00 -3.85
N ILE A 14 62.47 23.38 -4.67
CA ILE A 14 61.03 23.33 -4.34
C ILE A 14 60.56 21.93 -4.69
N SER A 15 60.35 21.11 -3.67
CA SER A 15 59.67 19.80 -3.80
C SER A 15 58.17 20.03 -3.91
N VAL A 16 57.61 19.92 -5.11
CA VAL A 16 56.18 19.89 -5.36
C VAL A 16 55.67 18.48 -5.00
N LEU A 17 54.99 18.37 -3.86
CA LEU A 17 54.28 17.16 -3.45
C LEU A 17 52.97 17.09 -4.24
N LEU A 18 52.90 16.30 -5.32
CA LEU A 18 51.66 15.95 -6.00
C LEU A 18 50.89 14.99 -5.10
N LEU A 19 49.84 15.46 -4.40
CA LEU A 19 48.80 14.59 -3.82
C LEU A 19 47.99 14.01 -4.98
N ALA A 20 48.26 12.77 -5.35
CA ALA A 20 47.37 11.98 -6.16
C ALA A 20 46.13 11.64 -5.32
N VAL A 21 45.05 12.39 -5.50
CA VAL A 21 43.71 11.99 -5.01
C VAL A 21 43.30 10.75 -5.81
N MET A 22 43.53 9.58 -5.24
CA MET A 22 42.92 8.36 -5.75
C MET A 22 41.38 8.49 -5.62
N ALA A 23 40.72 8.78 -6.72
CA ALA A 23 39.28 8.65 -6.82
C ALA A 23 38.95 7.17 -6.56
N VAL A 24 38.42 6.88 -5.37
CA VAL A 24 37.80 5.57 -5.09
C VAL A 24 36.67 5.42 -6.11
N PRO A 25 36.68 4.40 -6.96
CA PRO A 25 35.57 4.21 -7.88
C PRO A 25 34.31 4.03 -7.02
N GLY A 26 33.36 4.96 -7.19
CA GLY A 26 32.07 4.87 -6.53
C GLY A 26 31.47 3.49 -6.83
N ARG A 27 31.07 2.77 -5.77
CA ARG A 27 30.35 1.52 -5.91
C ARG A 27 29.18 1.79 -6.86
N PRO A 28 28.98 1.03 -7.94
CA PRO A 28 27.81 1.21 -8.79
C PRO A 28 26.60 1.16 -7.89
N ALA A 29 25.71 2.15 -7.99
CA ALA A 29 24.45 2.14 -7.27
C ALA A 29 23.81 0.80 -7.59
N ALA A 30 23.54 -0.02 -6.57
CA ALA A 30 22.79 -1.26 -6.74
C ALA A 30 21.51 -0.89 -7.48
N ALA A 31 21.16 -1.61 -8.55
CA ALA A 31 19.88 -1.44 -9.21
C ALA A 31 18.81 -1.49 -8.12
N ALA A 32 17.93 -0.49 -8.09
CA ALA A 32 16.86 -0.45 -7.10
C ALA A 32 16.09 -1.77 -7.20
N ASP A 33 15.88 -2.43 -6.05
CA ASP A 33 15.11 -3.67 -6.02
C ASP A 33 13.77 -3.45 -6.71
N PRO A 34 13.35 -4.33 -7.63
CA PRO A 34 12.04 -4.21 -8.26
C PRO A 34 10.96 -4.28 -7.19
N TYR A 35 9.95 -3.44 -7.30
CA TYR A 35 8.80 -3.45 -6.40
C TYR A 35 7.97 -4.71 -6.63
N THR A 36 7.59 -5.39 -5.54
CA THR A 36 6.86 -6.66 -5.58
C THR A 36 5.46 -6.58 -4.96
N GLY A 37 5.14 -5.47 -4.31
CA GLY A 37 3.85 -5.27 -3.66
C GLY A 37 3.57 -3.81 -3.38
N TYR A 38 2.48 -3.57 -2.65
CA TYR A 38 1.97 -2.24 -2.32
C TYR A 38 1.50 -2.20 -0.88
N LEU A 39 1.77 -1.10 -0.21
CA LEU A 39 1.26 -0.77 1.13
C LEU A 39 0.34 0.44 1.02
N MET A 40 -0.90 0.33 1.46
CA MET A 40 -1.81 1.45 1.61
C MET A 40 -1.89 1.84 3.08
N ALA A 41 -1.60 3.10 3.38
CA ALA A 41 -1.92 3.73 4.66
C ALA A 41 -3.23 4.50 4.49
N HIS A 42 -4.21 4.28 5.37
CA HIS A 42 -5.55 4.86 5.25
C HIS A 42 -6.22 5.00 6.62
N PHE A 43 -7.35 5.69 6.67
CA PHE A 43 -8.30 5.62 7.77
C PHE A 43 -9.58 4.89 7.31
N THR A 44 -10.50 4.54 8.23
CA THR A 44 -11.65 3.70 7.87
C THR A 44 -13.00 4.39 8.01
N GLY A 45 -13.10 5.46 8.79
CA GLY A 45 -14.36 6.19 9.00
C GLY A 45 -14.33 7.04 10.26
N GLU A 46 -15.52 7.54 10.66
CA GLU A 46 -15.68 8.60 11.65
C GLU A 46 -15.57 8.13 13.12
N SER A 47 -15.43 6.84 13.41
CA SER A 47 -15.22 6.39 14.80
C SER A 47 -13.83 6.74 15.31
N ALA A 48 -13.65 6.86 16.62
CA ALA A 48 -12.34 7.12 17.23
C ALA A 48 -11.28 6.06 16.86
N THR A 49 -11.69 4.81 16.66
CA THR A 49 -10.81 3.74 16.19
C THR A 49 -10.60 3.82 14.68
N GLY A 50 -11.61 4.22 13.91
CA GLY A 50 -11.54 4.37 12.46
C GLY A 50 -10.66 5.55 12.04
N GLN A 51 -10.55 6.59 12.87
CA GLN A 51 -9.70 7.76 12.67
C GLN A 51 -8.32 7.55 13.31
N GLN A 52 -7.65 6.48 12.87
CA GLN A 52 -6.28 6.11 13.19
C GLN A 52 -5.59 5.60 11.90
N ILE A 53 -4.32 5.25 11.97
CA ILE A 53 -3.61 4.69 10.81
C ILE A 53 -3.88 3.20 10.71
N HIS A 54 -4.54 2.82 9.65
CA HIS A 54 -4.73 1.44 9.22
C HIS A 54 -3.84 1.13 8.02
N LEU A 55 -3.46 -0.11 7.88
CA LEU A 55 -2.65 -0.57 6.75
C LEU A 55 -3.37 -1.67 5.97
N ALA A 56 -3.18 -1.68 4.67
CA ALA A 56 -3.56 -2.78 3.79
C ALA A 56 -2.42 -3.10 2.82
N HIS A 57 -2.33 -4.35 2.40
CA HIS A 57 -1.32 -4.85 1.49
C HIS A 57 -1.97 -5.40 0.22
N SER A 58 -1.28 -5.26 -0.91
CA SER A 58 -1.65 -5.86 -2.20
C SER A 58 -0.40 -6.29 -2.96
N THR A 59 -0.52 -7.33 -3.79
CA THR A 59 0.52 -7.73 -4.74
C THR A 59 0.21 -7.24 -6.16
N ASP A 60 -1.07 -6.97 -6.47
CA ASP A 60 -1.53 -6.58 -7.82
C ASP A 60 -2.04 -5.12 -7.89
N GLY A 61 -2.11 -4.43 -6.73
CA GLY A 61 -2.60 -3.06 -6.63
C GLY A 61 -4.12 -2.89 -6.81
N LEU A 62 -4.88 -3.98 -6.95
CA LEU A 62 -6.35 -3.96 -7.11
C LEU A 62 -7.06 -4.84 -6.07
N ARG A 63 -6.40 -5.88 -5.57
CA ARG A 63 -6.91 -6.74 -4.49
C ARG A 63 -6.11 -6.48 -3.23
N TRP A 64 -6.80 -5.98 -2.22
CA TRP A 64 -6.18 -5.54 -0.97
C TRP A 64 -6.60 -6.44 0.19
N THR A 65 -5.65 -6.75 1.04
CA THR A 65 -5.86 -7.45 2.31
C THR A 65 -5.57 -6.48 3.46
N ASP A 66 -6.50 -6.37 4.40
CA ASP A 66 -6.27 -5.60 5.62
C ASP A 66 -5.12 -6.22 6.41
N LEU A 67 -4.18 -5.41 6.85
CA LEU A 67 -3.15 -5.83 7.79
C LEU A 67 -3.65 -5.69 9.23
N HIS A 68 -2.99 -6.37 10.17
CA HIS A 68 -3.32 -6.37 11.61
C HIS A 68 -4.80 -6.70 11.89
N ASN A 69 -5.39 -7.61 11.08
CA ASN A 69 -6.81 -7.98 11.13
C ASN A 69 -7.77 -6.77 11.03
N GLY A 70 -7.39 -5.75 10.28
CA GLY A 70 -8.16 -4.51 10.12
C GLY A 70 -8.10 -3.55 11.32
N ALA A 71 -7.39 -3.89 12.38
CA ALA A 71 -7.16 -2.97 13.50
C ALA A 71 -6.12 -1.89 13.12
N PRO A 72 -6.17 -0.70 13.73
CA PRO A 72 -5.17 0.32 13.48
C PRO A 72 -3.78 -0.14 13.94
N VAL A 73 -2.77 0.14 13.12
CA VAL A 73 -1.37 -0.17 13.41
C VAL A 73 -0.65 0.95 14.16
N LEU A 74 -1.07 2.21 13.94
CA LEU A 74 -0.61 3.36 14.72
C LEU A 74 -1.80 4.13 15.28
N ARG A 75 -1.65 4.56 16.52
CA ARG A 75 -2.61 5.42 17.21
C ARG A 75 -1.91 6.70 17.61
N THR A 76 -2.56 7.83 17.37
CA THR A 76 -2.03 9.09 17.87
C THR A 76 -2.29 9.21 19.37
N THR A 77 -1.29 9.76 20.08
CA THR A 77 -1.37 10.15 21.49
C THR A 77 -1.26 11.67 21.65
N VAL A 78 -1.25 12.41 20.52
CA VAL A 78 -1.13 13.87 20.48
C VAL A 78 -2.29 14.46 19.69
N GLY A 79 -2.45 15.77 19.75
CA GLY A 79 -3.46 16.52 19.02
C GLY A 79 -4.88 16.21 19.47
N THR A 80 -5.77 16.00 18.49
CA THR A 80 -7.21 15.77 18.72
C THR A 80 -7.56 14.35 19.15
N GLY A 81 -6.57 13.44 19.18
CA GLY A 81 -6.77 12.02 19.52
C GLY A 81 -7.15 11.14 18.35
N GLY A 82 -7.16 11.65 17.12
CA GLY A 82 -7.39 10.90 15.92
C GLY A 82 -6.73 11.52 14.70
N VAL A 83 -6.60 10.73 13.64
CA VAL A 83 -5.98 11.16 12.39
C VAL A 83 -6.74 10.67 11.16
N ARG A 84 -6.63 11.44 10.07
CA ARG A 84 -7.21 11.16 8.76
C ARG A 84 -6.18 11.43 7.67
N ASP A 85 -6.54 11.03 6.44
CA ASP A 85 -5.87 11.43 5.20
C ASP A 85 -4.33 11.29 5.26
N PRO A 86 -3.79 10.11 5.64
CA PRO A 86 -2.34 9.97 5.78
C PRO A 86 -1.62 9.96 4.43
N ALA A 87 -0.57 10.76 4.30
CA ALA A 87 0.48 10.59 3.33
C ALA A 87 1.53 9.61 3.87
N VAL A 88 2.09 8.75 3.01
CA VAL A 88 3.23 7.89 3.31
C VAL A 88 4.40 8.21 2.41
N VAL A 89 5.57 8.42 2.99
CA VAL A 89 6.76 8.93 2.30
C VAL A 89 7.94 8.01 2.54
N ARG A 90 8.68 7.66 1.48
CA ARG A 90 10.00 7.02 1.56
C ARG A 90 11.08 8.05 1.22
N SER A 91 12.19 8.05 1.95
CA SER A 91 13.37 8.84 1.61
C SER A 91 13.94 8.40 0.25
N PRO A 92 14.62 9.30 -0.49
CA PRO A 92 15.29 8.93 -1.73
C PRO A 92 16.34 7.82 -1.57
N ALA A 93 16.95 7.71 -0.37
CA ALA A 93 17.89 6.66 -0.03
C ALA A 93 17.22 5.32 0.34
N GLY A 94 15.89 5.32 0.56
CA GLY A 94 15.13 4.12 0.96
C GLY A 94 15.35 3.69 2.42
N ASP A 95 15.96 4.53 3.25
CA ASP A 95 16.38 4.22 4.62
C ASP A 95 15.47 4.84 5.70
N ARG A 96 14.53 5.69 5.31
CA ARG A 96 13.58 6.36 6.21
C ARG A 96 12.20 6.46 5.59
N TYR A 97 11.21 6.44 6.46
CA TYR A 97 9.80 6.53 6.11
C TYR A 97 9.09 7.47 7.07
N TRP A 98 8.12 8.22 6.57
CA TRP A 98 7.25 9.06 7.39
C TRP A 98 5.79 8.80 7.04
N ILE A 99 4.93 8.90 8.03
CA ILE A 99 3.49 9.08 7.87
C ILE A 99 3.17 10.47 8.37
N VAL A 100 2.52 11.26 7.53
CA VAL A 100 2.06 12.63 7.84
C VAL A 100 0.56 12.64 7.65
N ALA A 101 -0.22 13.01 8.67
CA ALA A 101 -1.67 12.87 8.64
C ALA A 101 -2.38 14.10 9.21
N THR A 102 -3.62 14.32 8.77
CA THR A 102 -4.52 15.33 9.31
C THR A 102 -4.80 15.05 10.78
N ASP A 103 -4.61 16.04 11.66
CA ASP A 103 -5.00 15.99 13.08
C ASP A 103 -6.48 16.34 13.23
N LEU A 104 -7.34 15.32 13.16
CA LEU A 104 -8.79 15.47 13.25
C LEU A 104 -9.46 14.22 13.77
N CYS A 105 -10.30 14.34 14.79
CA CYS A 105 -11.08 13.24 15.35
C CYS A 105 -12.55 13.61 15.61
N ILE A 106 -13.42 13.36 14.61
CA ILE A 106 -14.88 13.53 14.78
C ILE A 106 -15.41 12.52 15.83
N GLY A 107 -14.93 11.28 15.77
CA GLY A 107 -15.32 10.23 16.71
C GLY A 107 -14.84 10.45 18.16
N CYS A 108 -13.97 11.43 18.40
CA CYS A 108 -13.50 11.82 19.72
C CYS A 108 -14.28 13.04 20.30
N GLY A 109 -15.33 13.50 19.63
CA GLY A 109 -16.18 14.60 20.10
C GLY A 109 -15.99 15.93 19.37
N GLN A 110 -15.12 16.01 18.35
CA GLN A 110 -15.11 17.18 17.47
C GLN A 110 -16.33 17.16 16.54
N ASN A 111 -16.78 18.33 16.12
CA ASN A 111 -17.79 18.47 15.07
C ASN A 111 -17.17 19.14 13.82
N TRP A 112 -17.85 18.99 12.67
CA TRP A 112 -17.37 19.50 11.41
C TRP A 112 -17.22 21.02 11.35
N ASP A 113 -18.14 21.78 12.01
CA ASP A 113 -18.03 23.24 12.04
C ASP A 113 -16.75 23.68 12.77
N ALA A 114 -16.48 23.11 13.93
CA ALA A 114 -15.23 23.36 14.66
C ALA A 114 -14.01 22.92 13.85
N ALA A 115 -14.05 21.75 13.21
CA ALA A 115 -12.94 21.27 12.39
C ALA A 115 -12.63 22.19 11.20
N ILE A 116 -13.65 22.77 10.57
CA ILE A 116 -13.51 23.72 9.45
C ILE A 116 -13.02 25.09 9.91
N ASN A 117 -13.59 25.61 11.00
CA ASN A 117 -13.44 27.02 11.37
C ASN A 117 -12.46 27.28 12.52
N ASN A 118 -12.14 26.25 13.31
CA ASN A 118 -11.22 26.30 14.45
C ASN A 118 -10.56 24.95 14.71
N GLY A 119 -10.15 24.28 13.64
CA GLY A 119 -9.50 22.97 13.68
C GLY A 119 -8.03 23.04 14.08
N SER A 120 -7.39 21.87 14.13
CA SER A 120 -5.95 21.80 14.36
C SER A 120 -5.19 22.41 13.18
N ARG A 121 -4.18 23.21 13.49
CA ARG A 121 -3.27 23.82 12.51
C ARG A 121 -1.98 23.01 12.35
N SER A 122 -1.92 21.85 13.01
CA SER A 122 -0.81 20.93 12.98
C SER A 122 -1.19 19.66 12.24
N LEU A 123 -0.16 18.97 11.75
CA LEU A 123 -0.24 17.61 11.24
C LEU A 123 0.38 16.66 12.26
N VAL A 124 -0.08 15.43 12.31
CA VAL A 124 0.54 14.36 13.11
C VAL A 124 1.53 13.61 12.25
N VAL A 125 2.74 13.42 12.79
CA VAL A 125 3.84 12.78 12.06
C VAL A 125 4.40 11.61 12.85
N TRP A 126 4.74 10.52 12.15
CA TRP A 126 5.54 9.39 12.63
C TRP A 126 6.73 9.18 11.70
N GLU A 127 7.81 8.64 12.24
CA GLU A 127 9.03 8.28 11.51
C GLU A 127 9.38 6.81 11.75
N SER A 128 9.88 6.14 10.72
CA SER A 128 10.38 4.76 10.79
C SER A 128 11.62 4.60 9.90
N THR A 129 12.45 3.61 10.22
CA THR A 129 13.57 3.17 9.37
C THR A 129 13.29 1.85 8.65
N ASP A 130 12.14 1.22 8.92
CA ASP A 130 11.86 -0.14 8.44
C ASP A 130 10.38 -0.41 8.07
N LEU A 131 9.48 0.60 8.15
CA LEU A 131 8.02 0.50 7.97
C LEU A 131 7.29 -0.31 9.07
N VAL A 132 8.00 -0.78 10.08
CA VAL A 132 7.48 -1.69 11.10
C VAL A 132 7.55 -1.08 12.49
N ASN A 133 8.70 -0.50 12.82
CA ASN A 133 8.94 0.18 14.09
C ASN A 133 8.82 1.69 13.86
N TRP A 134 7.80 2.30 14.44
CA TRP A 134 7.49 3.71 14.29
C TRP A 134 7.80 4.46 15.59
N SER A 135 8.26 5.69 15.45
CA SER A 135 8.45 6.61 16.57
C SER A 135 7.13 6.90 17.30
N ALA A 136 7.21 7.50 18.50
CA ALA A 136 6.08 8.23 19.05
C ALA A 136 5.65 9.33 18.07
N PRO A 137 4.33 9.64 17.95
CA PRO A 137 3.85 10.74 17.12
C PRO A 137 4.25 12.10 17.67
N TRP A 138 4.40 13.06 16.76
CA TRP A 138 4.55 14.48 17.15
C TRP A 138 3.68 15.37 16.27
N LEU A 139 3.39 16.57 16.78
CA LEU A 139 2.69 17.61 16.04
C LEU A 139 3.70 18.48 15.27
N LEU A 140 3.42 18.69 13.99
CA LEU A 140 4.12 19.62 13.12
C LEU A 140 3.15 20.80 12.82
N ASP A 141 3.38 21.96 13.42
CA ASP A 141 2.59 23.14 13.12
C ASP A 141 2.89 23.64 11.71
N VAL A 142 1.90 23.55 10.83
CA VAL A 142 2.04 23.92 9.41
C VAL A 142 1.19 25.14 9.05
N ALA A 143 0.12 25.43 9.80
CA ALA A 143 -0.80 26.52 9.49
C ALA A 143 -0.84 27.62 10.56
N GLY A 144 -0.12 27.48 11.68
CA GLY A 144 -0.03 28.50 12.73
C GLY A 144 0.61 29.80 12.24
N GLY A 145 1.55 29.73 11.31
CA GLY A 145 2.18 30.88 10.67
C GLY A 145 1.38 31.51 9.52
N ILE A 146 0.22 30.93 9.13
CA ILE A 146 -0.64 31.47 8.08
C ILE A 146 -1.64 32.45 8.71
N PRO A 147 -1.64 33.74 8.33
CA PRO A 147 -2.59 34.71 8.87
C PRO A 147 -4.05 34.26 8.64
N GLY A 148 -4.77 34.04 9.75
CA GLY A 148 -6.16 33.57 9.72
C GLY A 148 -6.34 32.10 9.33
N GLY A 149 -5.28 31.31 9.28
CA GLY A 149 -5.33 29.87 9.05
C GLY A 149 -6.13 29.14 10.13
N ARG A 150 -7.11 28.31 9.73
CA ARG A 150 -8.10 27.71 10.63
C ARG A 150 -7.94 26.21 10.84
N ASN A 151 -7.27 25.53 9.93
CA ASN A 151 -7.05 24.08 9.95
C ASN A 151 -5.85 23.70 9.06
N ALA A 152 -5.46 22.41 9.10
CA ALA A 152 -4.50 21.80 8.19
C ALA A 152 -4.98 20.40 7.83
N TRP A 153 -5.44 20.21 6.58
CA TRP A 153 -6.10 19.00 6.14
C TRP A 153 -5.42 18.35 4.94
N ALA A 154 -5.54 17.03 4.85
CA ALA A 154 -5.13 16.20 3.72
C ALA A 154 -3.71 16.55 3.26
N PRO A 155 -2.69 16.34 4.12
CA PRO A 155 -1.30 16.58 3.76
C PRO A 155 -0.85 15.61 2.68
N GLU A 156 -0.03 16.11 1.77
CA GLU A 156 0.69 15.29 0.81
C GLU A 156 2.13 15.75 0.68
N VAL A 157 2.98 14.85 0.21
CA VAL A 157 4.43 15.08 0.17
C VAL A 157 5.00 14.59 -1.15
N VAL A 158 5.83 15.42 -1.77
CA VAL A 158 6.60 15.02 -2.95
C VAL A 158 8.07 15.41 -2.76
N TRP A 159 8.98 14.51 -3.14
CA TRP A 159 10.41 14.81 -3.18
C TRP A 159 10.71 15.76 -4.34
N ASN A 160 11.44 16.83 -4.06
CA ASN A 160 11.91 17.78 -5.08
C ASN A 160 13.41 17.60 -5.33
N PRO A 161 13.82 16.90 -6.38
CA PRO A 161 15.24 16.69 -6.66
C PRO A 161 16.00 17.97 -7.03
N ALA A 162 15.30 19.03 -7.44
CA ALA A 162 15.93 20.30 -7.79
C ALA A 162 16.44 21.07 -6.55
N THR A 163 15.80 20.87 -5.39
CA THR A 163 16.14 21.54 -4.13
C THR A 163 16.63 20.58 -3.06
N ASN A 164 16.63 19.28 -3.34
CA ASN A 164 17.03 18.20 -2.44
C ASN A 164 16.28 18.24 -1.09
N ASP A 165 14.96 18.48 -1.16
CA ASP A 165 14.06 18.53 -0.01
C ASP A 165 12.67 18.03 -0.39
N TYR A 166 11.78 17.93 0.60
CA TYR A 166 10.38 17.58 0.38
C TYR A 166 9.55 18.85 0.26
N VAL A 167 8.61 18.85 -0.68
CA VAL A 167 7.49 19.79 -0.70
C VAL A 167 6.33 19.12 0.01
N LEU A 168 5.99 19.64 1.20
CA LEU A 168 4.81 19.29 1.97
C LEU A 168 3.73 20.29 1.62
N TYR A 169 2.52 19.83 1.27
CA TYR A 169 1.40 20.69 0.94
C TYR A 169 0.10 20.14 1.55
N TRP A 170 -0.83 21.03 1.88
CA TRP A 170 -2.05 20.72 2.61
C TRP A 170 -3.14 21.75 2.35
N ALA A 171 -4.40 21.44 2.64
CA ALA A 171 -5.50 22.37 2.56
C ALA A 171 -5.67 23.15 3.88
N THR A 172 -5.83 24.46 3.78
CA THR A 172 -6.10 25.37 4.92
C THR A 172 -7.27 26.28 4.59
N ASN A 173 -8.26 26.34 5.48
CA ASN A 173 -9.35 27.32 5.40
C ASN A 173 -8.85 28.68 5.88
N VAL A 174 -8.86 29.69 5.01
CA VAL A 174 -8.27 31.00 5.27
C VAL A 174 -9.17 32.11 4.79
N PRO A 175 -9.46 33.15 5.62
CA PRO A 175 -10.09 34.39 5.17
C PRO A 175 -9.04 35.23 4.41
N GLN A 176 -9.31 35.52 3.17
CA GLN A 176 -8.44 36.35 2.32
C GLN A 176 -9.28 37.14 1.31
N ASN A 177 -9.09 38.45 1.21
CA ASN A 177 -9.81 39.32 0.27
C ASN A 177 -11.35 39.18 0.36
N GLY A 178 -11.87 39.08 1.57
CA GLY A 178 -13.31 38.96 1.86
C GLY A 178 -13.91 37.56 1.59
N VAL A 179 -13.11 36.59 1.18
CA VAL A 179 -13.56 35.21 0.93
C VAL A 179 -12.83 34.24 1.86
N THR A 180 -13.60 33.53 2.70
CA THR A 180 -13.11 32.42 3.51
C THR A 180 -13.33 31.11 2.78
N LYS A 181 -12.25 30.38 2.49
CA LYS A 181 -12.31 29.10 1.79
C LYS A 181 -11.01 28.31 1.96
N HIS A 182 -11.06 27.01 1.66
CA HIS A 182 -9.86 26.20 1.58
C HIS A 182 -9.00 26.56 0.36
N ARG A 183 -7.70 26.60 0.60
CA ARG A 183 -6.63 26.78 -0.39
C ARG A 183 -5.53 25.79 -0.07
N ILE A 184 -4.78 25.36 -1.07
CA ILE A 184 -3.59 24.53 -0.82
C ILE A 184 -2.41 25.47 -0.54
N TYR A 185 -1.77 25.25 0.59
CA TYR A 185 -0.50 25.84 0.97
C TYR A 185 0.61 24.82 0.84
N ALA A 186 1.83 25.28 0.65
CA ALA A 186 3.02 24.43 0.61
C ALA A 186 4.17 25.03 1.39
N ALA A 187 5.00 24.17 1.94
CA ALA A 187 6.27 24.50 2.57
C ALA A 187 7.30 23.43 2.24
N ARG A 188 8.59 23.71 2.45
CA ARG A 188 9.65 22.73 2.27
C ARG A 188 10.14 22.20 3.61
N THR A 189 10.56 20.94 3.63
CA THR A 189 11.16 20.30 4.80
C THR A 189 12.18 19.24 4.38
N THR A 190 13.13 18.94 5.25
CA THR A 190 14.08 17.85 5.06
C THR A 190 13.87 16.71 6.07
N ASN A 191 13.08 16.94 7.12
CA ASN A 191 13.00 16.02 8.27
C ASN A 191 11.62 15.96 8.95
N PHE A 192 10.62 16.71 8.47
CA PHE A 192 9.28 16.82 9.06
C PHE A 192 9.27 17.25 10.55
N ARG A 193 10.37 17.86 11.04
CA ARG A 193 10.46 18.50 12.38
C ARG A 193 10.26 20.00 12.31
N SER A 194 10.56 20.58 11.16
CA SER A 194 10.38 21.99 10.85
C SER A 194 10.08 22.17 9.38
N ILE A 195 9.47 23.30 9.05
CA ILE A 195 9.14 23.68 7.67
C ILE A 195 9.63 25.09 7.38
N THR A 196 9.81 25.41 6.10
CA THR A 196 9.94 26.81 5.67
C THR A 196 8.62 27.55 5.84
N THR A 197 8.65 28.89 5.75
CA THR A 197 7.41 29.70 5.78
C THR A 197 6.42 29.19 4.72
N PRO A 198 5.18 28.82 5.13
CA PRO A 198 4.15 28.37 4.20
C PRO A 198 3.80 29.44 3.16
N GLN A 199 3.61 29.00 1.91
CA GLN A 199 3.18 29.87 0.82
C GLN A 199 1.90 29.32 0.18
N PRO A 200 0.99 30.17 -0.32
CA PRO A 200 -0.12 29.74 -1.14
C PRO A 200 0.41 28.97 -2.36
N TYR A 201 -0.10 27.76 -2.59
CA TYR A 201 0.34 26.88 -3.66
C TYR A 201 -0.72 26.70 -4.75
N ILE A 202 -1.96 26.42 -4.36
CA ILE A 202 -3.08 26.39 -5.29
C ILE A 202 -4.21 27.26 -4.74
N VAL A 203 -4.60 28.28 -5.52
CA VAL A 203 -5.70 29.17 -5.20
C VAL A 203 -6.67 29.19 -6.39
N ARG A 204 -7.86 28.69 -6.19
CA ARG A 204 -8.92 28.76 -7.21
C ARG A 204 -9.59 30.14 -7.20
N PRO A 205 -10.18 30.58 -8.33
CA PRO A 205 -10.82 31.90 -8.41
C PRO A 205 -12.10 32.00 -7.56
N GLY A 206 -12.53 33.20 -7.23
CA GLY A 206 -13.78 33.47 -6.53
C GLY A 206 -13.94 32.67 -5.23
N THR A 207 -15.09 32.06 -5.06
CA THR A 207 -15.44 31.24 -3.87
C THR A 207 -15.09 29.77 -4.03
N GLN A 208 -14.56 29.34 -5.17
CA GLN A 208 -14.21 27.94 -5.41
C GLN A 208 -13.15 27.46 -4.43
N GLU A 209 -13.45 26.43 -3.68
CA GLU A 209 -12.54 25.76 -2.76
C GLU A 209 -11.68 24.71 -3.47
N ILE A 210 -10.58 24.35 -2.85
CA ILE A 210 -9.74 23.22 -3.24
C ILE A 210 -9.20 22.51 -2.01
N ILE A 211 -9.32 21.19 -1.99
CA ILE A 211 -8.74 20.28 -0.99
C ILE A 211 -8.14 19.06 -1.71
N ASP A 212 -7.53 18.15 -0.97
CA ASP A 212 -7.17 16.81 -1.42
C ASP A 212 -6.42 16.83 -2.75
N THR A 213 -5.21 17.34 -2.75
CA THR A 213 -4.36 17.36 -3.94
C THR A 213 -3.26 16.32 -3.80
N GLN A 214 -3.05 15.45 -4.79
CA GLN A 214 -1.90 14.57 -4.84
C GLN A 214 -1.16 14.66 -6.17
N ILE A 215 0.18 14.64 -6.12
CA ILE A 215 1.09 14.73 -7.27
C ILE A 215 1.70 13.34 -7.54
N VAL A 216 1.76 12.96 -8.82
CA VAL A 216 2.51 11.80 -9.31
C VAL A 216 3.59 12.27 -10.28
N GLU A 217 4.80 11.68 -10.18
CA GLU A 217 5.86 11.84 -11.15
C GLU A 217 5.71 10.79 -12.26
N LEU A 218 5.78 11.24 -13.52
CA LEU A 218 5.68 10.37 -14.68
C LEU A 218 7.08 10.01 -15.20
N PRO A 219 7.30 8.77 -15.65
CA PRO A 219 8.53 8.42 -16.34
C PRO A 219 8.69 9.20 -17.66
N PRO A 220 9.93 9.41 -18.12
CA PRO A 220 10.17 9.97 -19.45
C PRO A 220 9.40 9.20 -20.54
N GLY A 221 8.78 9.95 -21.46
CA GLY A 221 8.01 9.39 -22.57
C GLY A 221 6.53 9.09 -22.27
N VAL A 222 6.07 9.34 -21.06
CA VAL A 222 4.65 9.27 -20.71
C VAL A 222 4.07 10.68 -20.69
N GLY A 223 3.21 10.99 -21.66
CA GLY A 223 2.62 12.32 -21.81
C GLY A 223 3.62 13.43 -22.07
N ASN A 224 3.21 14.68 -21.83
CA ASN A 224 4.01 15.88 -22.10
C ASN A 224 4.54 16.56 -20.82
N TYR A 225 4.23 16.01 -19.65
CA TYR A 225 4.56 16.59 -18.36
C TYR A 225 5.31 15.57 -17.47
N ARG A 226 6.25 16.07 -16.69
CA ARG A 226 6.94 15.27 -15.70
C ARG A 226 6.07 14.95 -14.48
N TYR A 227 5.21 15.90 -14.11
CA TYR A 227 4.33 15.77 -12.95
C TYR A 227 2.88 15.96 -13.37
N VAL A 228 2.00 15.15 -12.80
CA VAL A 228 0.55 15.32 -12.90
C VAL A 228 -0.02 15.38 -11.48
N ARG A 229 -0.99 16.26 -11.25
CA ARG A 229 -1.72 16.30 -10.00
C ARG A 229 -3.21 16.13 -10.22
N ALA A 230 -3.86 15.47 -9.28
CA ALA A 230 -5.30 15.40 -9.16
C ALA A 230 -5.74 16.16 -7.92
N SER A 231 -6.82 16.95 -8.01
CA SER A 231 -7.33 17.75 -6.88
C SER A 231 -8.85 17.71 -6.84
N ARG A 232 -9.43 17.79 -5.64
CA ARG A 232 -10.87 17.98 -5.45
C ARG A 232 -11.16 19.48 -5.31
N ASP A 233 -11.80 20.08 -6.34
CA ASP A 233 -12.14 21.50 -6.40
C ASP A 233 -13.54 21.77 -6.96
N GLY A 234 -14.49 20.91 -6.61
CA GLY A 234 -15.84 20.84 -7.22
C GLY A 234 -15.87 19.83 -8.37
N GLN A 235 -14.70 19.47 -8.88
CA GLN A 235 -14.44 18.37 -9.82
C GLN A 235 -13.29 17.51 -9.23
N ILE A 236 -12.87 16.50 -9.99
CA ILE A 236 -11.53 15.91 -9.84
C ILE A 236 -10.70 16.44 -11.01
N THR A 237 -10.07 17.56 -10.75
CA THR A 237 -9.30 18.30 -11.77
C THR A 237 -7.92 17.68 -11.93
N ILE A 238 -7.50 17.48 -13.18
CA ILE A 238 -6.19 16.97 -13.57
C ILE A 238 -5.37 18.12 -14.17
N GLU A 239 -4.15 18.31 -13.66
CA GLU A 239 -3.24 19.38 -14.12
C GLU A 239 -1.83 18.80 -14.31
N GLY A 240 -1.08 19.31 -15.28
CA GLY A 240 0.29 18.88 -15.60
C GLY A 240 1.33 19.99 -15.43
N SER A 241 2.55 19.62 -15.03
CA SER A 241 3.70 20.54 -14.91
C SER A 241 5.02 19.78 -15.12
N ASN A 242 6.06 20.53 -15.49
CA ASN A 242 7.44 20.00 -15.53
C ASN A 242 8.25 20.34 -14.27
N THR A 243 7.67 21.13 -13.36
CA THR A 243 8.29 21.48 -12.06
C THR A 243 7.24 21.46 -10.96
N ILE A 244 7.59 20.97 -9.79
CA ILE A 244 6.66 20.82 -8.67
C ILE A 244 6.10 22.17 -8.21
N LEU A 245 6.95 23.16 -8.05
CA LEU A 245 6.58 24.51 -7.58
C LEU A 245 6.37 25.54 -8.71
N GLY A 246 6.31 25.08 -9.96
CA GLY A 246 6.12 25.94 -11.11
C GLY A 246 4.66 26.12 -11.53
N THR A 247 4.48 26.49 -12.81
CA THR A 247 3.16 26.65 -13.41
C THR A 247 2.55 25.30 -13.74
N TRP A 248 1.28 25.13 -13.42
CA TRP A 248 0.48 23.95 -13.74
C TRP A 248 -0.54 24.27 -14.82
N THR A 249 -0.62 23.41 -15.83
CA THR A 249 -1.53 23.51 -16.96
C THR A 249 -2.74 22.64 -16.72
N PRO A 250 -3.99 23.15 -16.76
CA PRO A 250 -5.18 22.34 -16.72
C PRO A 250 -5.23 21.35 -17.90
N LEU A 251 -5.48 20.07 -17.62
CA LEU A 251 -5.60 19.00 -18.61
C LEU A 251 -7.03 18.50 -18.77
N GLY A 252 -7.88 18.78 -17.80
CA GLY A 252 -9.28 18.38 -17.77
C GLY A 252 -9.74 17.91 -16.39
N ASN A 253 -10.80 17.12 -16.38
CA ASN A 253 -11.37 16.52 -15.16
C ASN A 253 -12.02 15.17 -15.47
N LEU A 254 -12.57 14.50 -14.45
CA LEU A 254 -13.16 13.17 -14.60
C LEU A 254 -14.69 13.15 -14.80
N SER A 255 -15.32 14.30 -15.07
CA SER A 255 -16.78 14.35 -15.32
C SER A 255 -17.19 13.54 -16.54
N GLY A 256 -16.31 13.41 -17.54
CA GLY A 256 -16.54 12.61 -18.75
C GLY A 256 -16.76 11.11 -18.49
N ILE A 257 -16.30 10.60 -17.33
CA ILE A 257 -16.55 9.22 -16.87
C ILE A 257 -17.54 9.19 -15.69
N GLY A 258 -18.27 10.27 -15.44
CA GLY A 258 -19.32 10.37 -14.42
C GLY A 258 -18.81 10.63 -13.01
N LEU A 259 -17.56 11.02 -12.81
CA LEU A 259 -16.97 11.27 -11.49
C LEU A 259 -16.74 12.77 -11.27
N THR A 260 -17.37 13.32 -10.22
CA THR A 260 -17.25 14.72 -9.83
C THR A 260 -16.90 14.87 -8.35
N GLY A 261 -16.42 16.04 -7.94
CA GLY A 261 -16.13 16.35 -6.53
C GLY A 261 -17.36 16.34 -5.62
N ALA A 262 -18.57 16.23 -6.15
CA ALA A 262 -19.79 16.01 -5.36
C ALA A 262 -19.98 14.53 -4.94
N GLN A 263 -19.27 13.62 -5.60
CA GLN A 263 -19.40 12.17 -5.38
C GLN A 263 -18.15 11.57 -4.75
N VAL A 264 -16.98 12.09 -5.15
CA VAL A 264 -15.67 11.54 -4.78
C VAL A 264 -14.71 12.65 -4.37
N GLU A 265 -13.76 12.28 -3.52
CA GLU A 265 -12.67 13.13 -3.01
C GLU A 265 -11.39 12.29 -2.83
N GLY A 266 -10.37 12.83 -2.16
CA GLY A 266 -9.19 12.09 -1.74
C GLY A 266 -8.47 11.37 -2.88
N PRO A 267 -8.09 12.05 -3.98
CA PRO A 267 -7.38 11.41 -5.08
C PRO A 267 -6.05 10.85 -4.59
N MET A 268 -5.79 9.56 -4.88
CA MET A 268 -4.58 8.85 -4.48
C MET A 268 -4.00 8.10 -5.66
N TRP A 269 -2.82 8.50 -6.10
CA TRP A 269 -2.10 7.88 -7.21
C TRP A 269 -1.36 6.61 -6.80
N MET A 270 -1.38 5.62 -7.70
CA MET A 270 -0.51 4.45 -7.66
C MET A 270 -0.08 4.10 -9.09
N ARG A 271 1.22 3.84 -9.28
CA ARG A 271 1.73 3.20 -10.48
C ARG A 271 1.82 1.70 -10.28
N PHE A 272 1.37 0.92 -11.26
CA PHE A 272 1.54 -0.53 -11.22
C PHE A 272 3.01 -0.94 -11.35
N ASN A 273 3.41 -2.00 -10.62
CA ASN A 273 4.78 -2.52 -10.64
C ASN A 273 5.06 -3.34 -11.93
N ASP A 274 4.04 -3.99 -12.45
CA ASP A 274 4.12 -5.01 -13.51
C ASP A 274 3.73 -4.49 -14.90
N ARG A 275 3.21 -3.26 -15.00
CA ARG A 275 2.74 -2.70 -16.26
C ARG A 275 2.78 -1.17 -16.29
N PRO A 276 2.85 -0.56 -17.49
CA PRO A 276 2.88 0.90 -17.66
C PRO A 276 1.48 1.50 -17.55
N GLU A 277 0.81 1.27 -16.42
CA GLU A 277 -0.50 1.82 -16.08
C GLU A 277 -0.46 2.43 -14.68
N TRP A 278 -1.44 3.28 -14.41
CA TRP A 278 -1.69 3.90 -13.11
C TRP A 278 -3.13 3.66 -12.69
N THR A 279 -3.36 3.71 -11.40
CA THR A 279 -4.69 3.91 -10.85
C THR A 279 -4.71 5.20 -10.04
N LEU A 280 -5.80 5.95 -10.21
CA LEU A 280 -6.20 7.04 -9.35
C LEU A 280 -7.33 6.50 -8.47
N TYR A 281 -7.06 6.23 -7.21
CA TYR A 281 -8.07 5.89 -6.24
C TYR A 281 -8.82 7.15 -5.81
N LEU A 282 -10.16 7.09 -5.76
CA LEU A 282 -11.04 8.18 -5.35
C LEU A 282 -11.95 7.71 -4.23
N ASP A 283 -11.97 8.43 -3.10
CA ASP A 283 -12.84 8.11 -1.97
C ASP A 283 -14.30 8.49 -2.30
N GLN A 284 -15.18 7.50 -2.36
CA GLN A 284 -16.62 7.66 -2.63
C GLN A 284 -17.34 8.15 -1.37
N TYR A 285 -16.93 9.31 -0.83
CA TYR A 285 -17.41 9.83 0.44
C TYR A 285 -18.94 10.00 0.47
N ALA A 286 -19.55 10.45 -0.63
CA ALA A 286 -20.98 10.71 -0.70
C ALA A 286 -21.82 9.43 -0.55
N SER A 287 -21.31 8.28 -1.01
CA SER A 287 -21.98 6.97 -0.87
C SER A 287 -21.46 6.16 0.31
N GLY A 288 -20.38 6.57 0.94
CA GLY A 288 -19.75 5.87 2.05
C GLY A 288 -19.09 4.53 1.68
N ARG A 289 -18.83 4.24 0.38
CA ARG A 289 -18.28 2.97 -0.09
C ARG A 289 -16.76 2.86 0.02
N GLY A 290 -16.06 3.97 0.33
CA GLY A 290 -14.61 4.03 0.34
C GLY A 290 -14.03 4.16 -1.06
N TYR A 291 -12.77 3.77 -1.26
CA TYR A 291 -12.06 4.00 -2.51
C TYR A 291 -12.67 3.29 -3.73
N LEU A 292 -12.61 3.97 -4.88
CA LEU A 292 -12.88 3.47 -6.21
C LEU A 292 -11.57 3.58 -7.02
N PRO A 293 -11.00 2.50 -7.55
CA PRO A 293 -9.89 2.60 -8.49
C PRO A 293 -10.37 3.14 -9.84
N VAL A 294 -9.61 4.05 -10.43
CA VAL A 294 -9.81 4.57 -11.79
C VAL A 294 -8.52 4.36 -12.55
N LEU A 295 -8.52 3.53 -13.57
CA LEU A 295 -7.33 3.12 -14.30
C LEU A 295 -7.01 4.12 -15.43
N THR A 296 -5.72 4.32 -15.71
CA THR A 296 -5.26 5.11 -16.86
C THR A 296 -3.90 4.63 -17.35
N SER A 297 -3.69 4.62 -18.66
CA SER A 297 -2.39 4.40 -19.28
C SER A 297 -1.54 5.68 -19.39
N ASN A 298 -2.16 6.85 -19.20
CA ASN A 298 -1.49 8.15 -19.24
C ASN A 298 -2.18 9.15 -18.29
N PRO A 299 -1.63 9.39 -17.09
CA PRO A 299 -2.22 10.34 -16.15
C PRO A 299 -2.43 11.77 -16.69
N SER A 300 -1.68 12.17 -17.72
CA SER A 300 -1.82 13.49 -18.34
C SER A 300 -2.91 13.58 -19.43
N ASP A 301 -3.58 12.47 -19.76
CA ASP A 301 -4.62 12.42 -20.78
C ASP A 301 -5.94 11.91 -20.18
N THR A 302 -6.89 12.82 -19.96
CA THR A 302 -8.18 12.48 -19.34
C THR A 302 -9.05 11.54 -20.17
N ALA A 303 -8.79 11.36 -21.45
CA ALA A 303 -9.50 10.41 -22.31
C ALA A 303 -9.13 8.95 -22.02
N THR A 304 -8.00 8.69 -21.34
CA THR A 304 -7.53 7.34 -21.02
C THR A 304 -8.06 6.79 -19.70
N TYR A 305 -8.77 7.61 -18.92
CA TYR A 305 -9.30 7.19 -17.62
C TYR A 305 -10.55 6.32 -17.78
N ARG A 306 -10.59 5.24 -17.02
CA ARG A 306 -11.71 4.30 -17.02
C ARG A 306 -11.97 3.72 -15.64
N VAL A 307 -13.22 3.51 -15.29
CA VAL A 307 -13.61 2.73 -14.12
C VAL A 307 -13.52 1.26 -14.48
N PRO A 308 -12.78 0.41 -13.71
CA PRO A 308 -12.70 -1.01 -13.99
C PRO A 308 -14.04 -1.71 -13.77
N ALA A 309 -14.23 -2.87 -14.43
CA ALA A 309 -15.46 -3.65 -14.29
C ALA A 309 -15.70 -4.07 -12.83
N ALA A 310 -16.97 -4.18 -12.46
CA ALA A 310 -17.35 -4.69 -11.14
C ALA A 310 -16.75 -6.08 -10.90
N GLY A 311 -16.18 -6.32 -9.70
CA GLY A 311 -15.54 -7.57 -9.33
C GLY A 311 -14.07 -7.71 -9.79
N SER A 312 -13.56 -6.80 -10.63
CA SER A 312 -12.13 -6.82 -11.02
C SER A 312 -11.19 -6.28 -9.94
N TYR A 313 -11.73 -5.71 -8.87
CA TYR A 313 -10.98 -5.22 -7.72
C TYR A 313 -11.70 -5.57 -6.41
N GLN A 314 -10.94 -5.61 -5.32
CA GLN A 314 -11.43 -5.85 -3.96
C GLN A 314 -10.57 -5.05 -2.97
N LEU A 315 -11.20 -4.31 -2.09
CA LEU A 315 -10.48 -3.44 -1.17
C LEU A 315 -10.29 -4.02 0.25
N GLY A 316 -10.59 -5.31 0.45
CA GLY A 316 -10.54 -5.95 1.77
C GLY A 316 -11.81 -5.74 2.58
N ALA A 317 -11.81 -6.17 3.83
CA ALA A 317 -12.99 -6.16 4.70
C ALA A 317 -13.27 -4.78 5.31
N THR A 318 -12.23 -3.98 5.63
CA THR A 318 -12.41 -2.63 6.16
C THR A 318 -12.56 -1.62 5.03
N ARG A 319 -13.36 -0.60 5.27
CA ARG A 319 -13.49 0.52 4.33
C ARG A 319 -12.17 1.30 4.26
N LYS A 320 -11.70 1.59 3.05
CA LYS A 320 -10.53 2.43 2.79
C LYS A 320 -11.00 3.83 2.46
N ARG A 321 -10.64 4.79 3.29
CA ARG A 321 -10.86 6.21 3.08
C ARG A 321 -9.53 6.88 2.75
N HIS A 322 -9.58 8.15 2.35
CA HIS A 322 -8.43 8.94 1.88
C HIS A 322 -7.10 8.58 2.56
N GLY A 323 -6.07 8.28 1.77
CA GLY A 323 -4.76 7.83 2.24
C GLY A 323 -3.72 7.87 1.14
N ALA A 324 -2.66 7.09 1.29
CA ALA A 324 -1.56 7.02 0.34
C ALA A 324 -1.08 5.58 0.11
N ILE A 325 -0.48 5.33 -1.05
CA ILE A 325 0.11 4.04 -1.41
C ILE A 325 1.61 4.18 -1.60
N LEU A 326 2.35 3.22 -1.04
CA LEU A 326 3.77 3.03 -1.24
C LEU A 326 4.02 1.72 -1.97
N ASN A 327 4.73 1.75 -3.11
CA ASN A 327 5.21 0.55 -3.77
C ASN A 327 6.33 -0.08 -2.91
N LEU A 328 6.24 -1.38 -2.61
CA LEU A 328 7.16 -2.07 -1.72
C LEU A 328 8.20 -2.90 -2.49
N THR A 329 9.46 -2.79 -2.10
CA THR A 329 10.47 -3.78 -2.46
C THR A 329 10.16 -5.13 -1.77
N ALA A 330 10.75 -6.23 -2.26
CA ALA A 330 10.57 -7.56 -1.66
C ALA A 330 10.96 -7.58 -0.17
N ALA A 331 12.03 -6.86 0.20
CA ALA A 331 12.49 -6.77 1.59
C ALA A 331 11.52 -5.99 2.50
N GLU A 332 10.98 -4.88 2.02
CA GLU A 332 9.96 -4.09 2.74
C GLU A 332 8.68 -4.88 2.91
N GLN A 333 8.20 -5.51 1.84
CA GLN A 333 7.00 -6.35 1.86
C GLN A 333 7.15 -7.48 2.88
N SER A 334 8.27 -8.19 2.88
CA SER A 334 8.54 -9.27 3.83
C SER A 334 8.50 -8.77 5.29
N ARG A 335 9.13 -7.63 5.60
CA ARG A 335 9.10 -7.04 6.96
C ARG A 335 7.69 -6.63 7.39
N VAL A 336 6.95 -5.95 6.51
CA VAL A 336 5.58 -5.50 6.78
C VAL A 336 4.66 -6.69 7.03
N LEU A 337 4.72 -7.72 6.19
CA LEU A 337 3.89 -8.92 6.33
C LEU A 337 4.28 -9.75 7.57
N ALA A 338 5.57 -9.85 7.89
CA ALA A 338 6.02 -10.53 9.10
C ALA A 338 5.50 -9.87 10.38
N ARG A 339 5.34 -8.54 10.37
CA ARG A 339 4.90 -7.77 11.55
C ARG A 339 3.39 -7.57 11.60
N TRP A 340 2.77 -7.21 10.48
CA TRP A 340 1.39 -6.76 10.41
C TRP A 340 0.50 -7.69 9.59
N GLY A 341 1.08 -8.68 8.89
CA GLY A 341 0.31 -9.69 8.18
C GLY A 341 -0.66 -10.36 9.16
N ASN A 342 -1.85 -10.64 8.69
CA ASN A 342 -2.81 -11.38 9.49
C ASN A 342 -2.18 -12.75 9.77
N SER A 343 -2.05 -13.09 11.03
CA SER A 343 -1.67 -14.43 11.42
C SER A 343 -2.84 -15.36 11.07
N THR A 344 -2.89 -15.84 9.83
CA THR A 344 -3.76 -16.98 9.54
C THR A 344 -3.20 -18.13 10.35
N PRO A 345 -4.00 -18.71 11.26
CA PRO A 345 -3.52 -19.79 12.09
C PRO A 345 -2.91 -20.88 11.22
N VAL A 346 -1.76 -21.35 11.62
CA VAL A 346 -1.16 -22.55 11.01
C VAL A 346 -2.01 -23.74 11.44
N SER A 347 -2.48 -24.49 10.48
CA SER A 347 -3.35 -25.65 10.69
C SER A 347 -2.77 -26.87 10.02
N ARG A 348 -3.09 -28.04 10.56
CA ARG A 348 -2.85 -29.34 9.90
C ARG A 348 -4.20 -29.99 9.61
N LEU A 349 -4.29 -30.71 8.51
CA LEU A 349 -5.49 -31.45 8.11
C LEU A 349 -5.27 -32.93 8.44
N GLN A 350 -5.81 -33.40 9.55
CA GLN A 350 -5.77 -34.78 9.98
C GLN A 350 -6.84 -35.58 9.26
N SER A 351 -6.48 -36.72 8.67
CA SER A 351 -7.47 -37.62 8.07
C SER A 351 -8.44 -38.14 9.10
N TYR A 352 -9.72 -38.20 8.75
CA TYR A 352 -10.81 -38.67 9.63
C TYR A 352 -10.65 -40.17 10.00
N ASN A 353 -10.36 -40.99 9.00
CA ASN A 353 -10.27 -42.45 9.15
C ASN A 353 -8.83 -42.99 9.37
N PHE A 354 -7.82 -42.15 9.24
CA PHE A 354 -6.42 -42.46 9.58
C PHE A 354 -5.92 -41.35 10.53
N ALA A 355 -6.27 -41.45 11.80
CA ALA A 355 -6.03 -40.39 12.80
C ALA A 355 -4.54 -40.11 13.11
N ASP A 356 -3.62 -40.96 12.65
CA ASP A 356 -2.18 -40.74 12.71
C ASP A 356 -1.61 -40.02 11.49
N ARG A 357 -2.43 -39.78 10.44
CA ARG A 357 -1.97 -39.22 9.17
C ARG A 357 -2.52 -37.82 8.89
N TYR A 358 -1.67 -37.01 8.26
CA TYR A 358 -1.95 -35.62 7.94
C TYR A 358 -1.69 -35.33 6.47
N VAL A 359 -2.50 -34.47 5.86
CA VAL A 359 -2.25 -33.93 4.54
C VAL A 359 -0.90 -33.23 4.51
N ARG A 360 -0.04 -33.64 3.60
CA ARG A 360 1.27 -33.02 3.38
C ARG A 360 1.63 -32.97 1.91
N HIS A 361 2.62 -32.16 1.57
CA HIS A 361 3.35 -32.28 0.29
C HIS A 361 4.66 -33.05 0.51
N ALA A 362 5.08 -33.78 -0.53
CA ALA A 362 6.38 -34.45 -0.63
C ALA A 362 6.82 -34.40 -2.09
N ASP A 363 7.97 -33.79 -2.35
CA ASP A 363 8.46 -33.59 -3.73
C ASP A 363 7.42 -32.95 -4.65
N TYR A 364 6.67 -31.99 -4.11
CA TYR A 364 5.53 -31.29 -4.72
C TYR A 364 4.25 -32.14 -4.96
N ASP A 365 4.25 -33.44 -4.76
CA ASP A 365 3.04 -34.26 -4.72
C ASP A 365 2.34 -34.14 -3.37
N ALA A 366 1.02 -34.34 -3.36
CA ALA A 366 0.22 -34.24 -2.15
C ALA A 366 -0.35 -35.60 -1.71
N ARG A 367 -0.23 -35.90 -0.41
CA ARG A 367 -0.57 -37.20 0.18
C ARG A 367 -0.94 -37.05 1.66
N ILE A 368 -1.33 -38.16 2.30
CA ILE A 368 -1.43 -38.25 3.75
C ILE A 368 -0.35 -39.15 4.33
N ASP A 369 0.42 -38.69 5.31
CA ASP A 369 1.46 -39.47 5.97
C ASP A 369 1.36 -39.36 7.49
N ALA A 370 1.77 -40.45 8.16
CA ALA A 370 2.09 -40.44 9.59
C ALA A 370 3.52 -39.90 9.80
N ASN A 371 3.78 -39.37 11.02
CA ASN A 371 5.12 -38.91 11.43
C ASN A 371 5.81 -37.97 10.43
N VAL A 372 5.07 -36.98 9.91
CA VAL A 372 5.56 -36.07 8.88
C VAL A 372 6.83 -35.33 9.34
N SER A 373 7.88 -35.44 8.53
CA SER A 373 9.15 -34.74 8.70
C SER A 373 9.63 -34.19 7.36
N PRO A 374 9.98 -32.89 7.25
CA PRO A 374 9.80 -31.86 8.29
C PRO A 374 8.31 -31.59 8.56
N LEU A 375 7.98 -31.19 9.81
CA LEU A 375 6.59 -30.94 10.20
C LEU A 375 5.89 -29.89 9.32
N ALA A 376 6.64 -28.89 8.85
CA ALA A 376 6.15 -27.81 8.03
C ALA A 376 5.52 -28.26 6.70
N ASP A 377 5.88 -29.44 6.17
CA ASP A 377 5.27 -30.00 4.98
C ASP A 377 3.77 -30.35 5.14
N SER A 378 3.31 -30.52 6.39
CA SER A 378 1.90 -30.76 6.72
C SER A 378 1.21 -29.56 7.35
N GLN A 379 1.87 -28.39 7.35
CA GLN A 379 1.35 -27.16 7.90
C GLN A 379 0.83 -26.26 6.77
N TRP A 380 -0.40 -25.81 6.93
CA TRP A 380 -1.13 -25.03 5.94
C TRP A 380 -1.70 -23.76 6.57
N ARG A 381 -1.68 -22.67 5.81
CA ARG A 381 -2.53 -21.50 6.07
C ARG A 381 -3.81 -21.64 5.27
N ILE A 382 -4.95 -21.70 5.96
CA ILE A 382 -6.26 -21.69 5.31
C ILE A 382 -6.61 -20.23 5.06
N VAL A 383 -6.41 -19.77 3.82
CA VAL A 383 -6.60 -18.38 3.40
C VAL A 383 -7.90 -18.22 2.60
N PRO A 384 -8.41 -16.99 2.38
CA PRO A 384 -9.51 -16.74 1.47
C PRO A 384 -9.25 -17.34 0.08
N GLY A 385 -10.29 -17.87 -0.57
CA GLY A 385 -10.16 -18.54 -1.86
C GLY A 385 -9.56 -17.64 -2.94
N LEU A 386 -8.55 -18.12 -3.66
CA LEU A 386 -7.86 -17.36 -4.73
C LEU A 386 -8.79 -16.98 -5.89
N ALA A 387 -9.83 -17.76 -6.16
CA ALA A 387 -10.86 -17.46 -7.17
C ALA A 387 -12.00 -16.57 -6.64
N GLY A 388 -11.99 -16.24 -5.34
CA GLY A 388 -12.98 -15.44 -4.63
C GLY A 388 -13.34 -16.10 -3.29
N ASP A 389 -13.62 -15.28 -2.29
CA ASP A 389 -13.85 -15.68 -0.89
C ASP A 389 -15.35 -15.84 -0.52
N SER A 390 -16.26 -15.64 -1.47
CA SER A 390 -17.70 -15.80 -1.25
C SER A 390 -18.07 -17.26 -0.94
N GLY A 391 -19.11 -17.45 -0.09
CA GLY A 391 -19.65 -18.78 0.19
C GLY A 391 -18.74 -19.72 0.98
N GLY A 392 -17.75 -19.19 1.72
CA GLY A 392 -16.82 -19.99 2.52
C GLY A 392 -15.71 -20.62 1.69
N ASN A 393 -15.38 -20.03 0.55
CA ASN A 393 -14.28 -20.46 -0.30
C ASN A 393 -12.92 -20.17 0.37
N VAL A 394 -12.06 -21.17 0.33
CA VAL A 394 -10.72 -21.15 0.92
C VAL A 394 -9.68 -21.71 -0.04
N SER A 395 -8.42 -21.33 0.17
CA SER A 395 -7.24 -21.95 -0.44
C SER A 395 -6.26 -22.40 0.65
N LEU A 396 -5.45 -23.40 0.38
CA LEU A 396 -4.51 -23.98 1.32
C LEU A 396 -3.09 -23.61 0.91
N GLU A 397 -2.50 -22.61 1.57
CA GLU A 397 -1.14 -22.15 1.35
C GLU A 397 -0.15 -22.94 2.19
N SER A 398 0.95 -23.41 1.60
CA SER A 398 2.04 -24.07 2.33
C SER A 398 2.76 -23.08 3.27
N VAL A 399 3.08 -23.54 4.48
CA VAL A 399 3.81 -22.71 5.47
C VAL A 399 5.29 -22.56 5.10
N ASN A 400 5.92 -23.62 4.61
CA ASN A 400 7.35 -23.63 4.27
C ASN A 400 7.65 -23.25 2.81
N TYR A 401 6.62 -23.17 1.95
CA TYR A 401 6.71 -22.62 0.60
C TYR A 401 5.67 -21.50 0.42
N PRO A 402 5.90 -20.29 0.99
CA PRO A 402 4.98 -19.18 0.82
C PRO A 402 4.70 -18.88 -0.65
N GLY A 403 3.44 -18.61 -0.99
CA GLY A 403 3.00 -18.40 -2.38
C GLY A 403 2.72 -19.69 -3.14
N HIS A 404 2.99 -20.86 -2.56
CA HIS A 404 2.62 -22.17 -3.13
C HIS A 404 1.34 -22.68 -2.45
N PHE A 405 0.47 -23.24 -3.27
CA PHE A 405 -0.85 -23.68 -2.83
C PHE A 405 -1.10 -25.13 -3.21
N LEU A 406 -1.87 -25.82 -2.39
CA LEU A 406 -2.44 -27.10 -2.75
C LEU A 406 -3.49 -26.86 -3.86
N ARG A 407 -3.26 -27.43 -5.04
CA ARG A 407 -4.19 -27.36 -6.17
C ARG A 407 -4.38 -28.75 -6.80
N HIS A 408 -5.53 -28.96 -7.44
CA HIS A 408 -5.65 -30.14 -8.29
C HIS A 408 -5.08 -29.86 -9.69
N TYR A 409 -4.46 -30.87 -10.25
CA TYR A 409 -3.97 -30.90 -11.63
C TYR A 409 -4.23 -32.31 -12.21
N ASN A 410 -5.03 -32.41 -13.28
CA ASN A 410 -5.50 -33.69 -13.82
C ASN A 410 -6.15 -34.60 -12.76
N TYR A 411 -6.93 -34.02 -11.84
CA TYR A 411 -7.59 -34.68 -10.70
C TYR A 411 -6.66 -35.27 -9.62
N ASP A 412 -5.35 -35.17 -9.73
CA ASP A 412 -4.40 -35.37 -8.65
C ASP A 412 -4.08 -34.06 -7.96
N PHE A 413 -3.51 -34.08 -6.75
CA PHE A 413 -3.15 -32.85 -6.03
C PHE A 413 -1.64 -32.66 -6.00
N VAL A 414 -1.25 -31.42 -6.27
CA VAL A 414 0.16 -30.97 -6.22
C VAL A 414 0.28 -29.68 -5.41
N LEU A 415 1.47 -29.43 -4.86
CA LEU A 415 1.88 -28.13 -4.37
C LEU A 415 2.48 -27.34 -5.53
N ALA A 416 1.93 -26.19 -5.88
CA ALA A 416 2.44 -25.39 -6.99
C ALA A 416 2.45 -23.88 -6.64
N GLU A 417 3.44 -23.18 -7.22
CA GLU A 417 3.53 -21.71 -7.11
C GLU A 417 2.38 -21.06 -7.86
N ASN A 418 1.76 -20.04 -7.23
CA ASN A 418 0.65 -19.32 -7.82
C ASN A 418 1.12 -18.43 -8.98
N ASP A 419 0.79 -18.85 -10.22
CA ASP A 419 1.06 -18.11 -11.44
C ASP A 419 0.03 -16.99 -11.72
N ASN A 420 -0.91 -16.78 -10.82
CA ASN A 420 -2.01 -15.83 -10.93
C ASN A 420 -2.96 -16.04 -12.13
N SER A 421 -2.87 -17.15 -12.83
CA SER A 421 -3.83 -17.50 -13.88
C SER A 421 -5.23 -17.78 -13.29
N ALA A 422 -6.28 -17.54 -14.09
CA ALA A 422 -7.65 -17.86 -13.67
C ALA A 422 -7.81 -19.38 -13.42
N THR A 423 -7.13 -20.22 -14.21
CA THR A 423 -7.12 -21.68 -14.04
C THR A 423 -6.49 -22.08 -12.72
N PHE A 424 -5.28 -21.56 -12.42
CA PHE A 424 -4.62 -21.84 -11.15
C PHE A 424 -5.51 -21.48 -9.96
N ARG A 425 -6.03 -20.24 -9.97
CA ARG A 425 -6.89 -19.77 -8.88
C ARG A 425 -8.11 -20.65 -8.69
N ALA A 426 -8.77 -21.09 -9.77
CA ALA A 426 -9.92 -21.99 -9.70
C ALA A 426 -9.55 -23.36 -9.15
N ASP A 427 -8.43 -23.95 -9.61
CA ASP A 427 -7.94 -25.27 -9.18
C ASP A 427 -7.47 -25.30 -7.72
N ALA A 428 -7.00 -24.18 -7.19
CA ALA A 428 -6.53 -24.03 -5.81
C ALA A 428 -7.59 -23.49 -4.85
N THR A 429 -8.84 -23.31 -5.30
CA THR A 429 -9.95 -22.82 -4.47
C THR A 429 -10.95 -23.94 -4.18
N PHE A 430 -11.36 -24.02 -2.91
CA PHE A 430 -12.31 -25.02 -2.42
C PHE A 430 -13.39 -24.35 -1.57
N THR A 431 -14.64 -24.82 -1.70
CA THR A 431 -15.68 -24.47 -0.73
C THR A 431 -15.52 -25.36 0.49
N ARG A 432 -15.23 -24.77 1.66
CA ARG A 432 -15.22 -25.50 2.93
C ARG A 432 -16.65 -25.81 3.36
N VAL A 433 -16.94 -27.09 3.56
CA VAL A 433 -18.26 -27.59 3.96
C VAL A 433 -18.14 -28.46 5.23
N PRO A 434 -19.23 -28.73 5.96
CA PRO A 434 -19.22 -29.74 7.01
C PRO A 434 -18.72 -31.09 6.48
N GLY A 435 -17.96 -31.82 7.29
CA GLY A 435 -17.38 -33.08 6.89
C GLY A 435 -18.42 -34.11 6.45
N LEU A 436 -18.17 -34.78 5.32
CA LEU A 436 -19.11 -35.72 4.71
C LEU A 436 -19.36 -36.98 5.55
N ALA A 437 -18.42 -37.35 6.42
CA ALA A 437 -18.56 -38.49 7.36
C ALA A 437 -18.89 -38.00 8.77
N ASP A 438 -18.54 -36.78 9.15
CA ASP A 438 -18.70 -36.22 10.48
C ASP A 438 -18.86 -34.68 10.33
N ALA A 439 -20.03 -34.16 10.58
CA ALA A 439 -20.37 -32.75 10.44
C ALA A 439 -19.55 -31.81 11.37
N SER A 440 -18.93 -32.32 12.42
CA SER A 440 -18.03 -31.58 13.30
C SER A 440 -16.63 -31.35 12.69
N ALA A 441 -16.29 -32.13 11.66
CA ALA A 441 -15.08 -32.00 10.86
C ALA A 441 -15.35 -31.18 9.58
N VAL A 442 -14.42 -31.18 8.64
CA VAL A 442 -14.52 -30.43 7.38
C VAL A 442 -14.28 -31.30 6.15
N SER A 443 -14.90 -30.92 5.04
CA SER A 443 -14.58 -31.40 3.71
C SER A 443 -14.35 -30.22 2.77
N PHE A 444 -13.55 -30.43 1.72
CA PHE A 444 -13.18 -29.41 0.76
C PHE A 444 -13.75 -29.76 -0.62
N ARG A 445 -14.81 -29.08 -1.03
CA ARG A 445 -15.43 -29.23 -2.35
C ARG A 445 -14.72 -28.33 -3.34
N SER A 446 -14.37 -28.84 -4.53
CA SER A 446 -13.74 -28.06 -5.57
C SER A 446 -14.62 -26.88 -6.02
N TYR A 447 -13.99 -25.76 -6.26
CA TYR A 447 -14.66 -24.55 -6.78
C TYR A 447 -15.13 -24.73 -8.22
N ASN A 448 -14.26 -25.25 -9.10
CA ASN A 448 -14.53 -25.43 -10.53
C ASN A 448 -15.11 -26.80 -10.90
N PHE A 449 -15.07 -27.79 -10.00
CA PHE A 449 -15.73 -29.10 -10.14
C PHE A 449 -16.60 -29.35 -8.90
N PRO A 450 -17.77 -28.71 -8.78
CA PRO A 450 -18.57 -28.70 -7.55
C PRO A 450 -19.22 -30.07 -7.17
N ASP A 451 -19.12 -31.07 -8.04
CA ASP A 451 -19.47 -32.46 -7.79
C ASP A 451 -18.35 -33.29 -7.16
N ARG A 452 -17.15 -32.72 -7.02
CA ARG A 452 -15.94 -33.39 -6.57
C ARG A 452 -15.38 -32.77 -5.28
N TYR A 453 -14.65 -33.61 -4.54
CA TYR A 453 -14.05 -33.25 -3.26
C TYR A 453 -12.58 -33.66 -3.22
N LEU A 454 -11.77 -32.92 -2.46
CA LEU A 454 -10.47 -33.37 -2.02
C LEU A 454 -10.66 -34.58 -1.12
N ARG A 455 -10.04 -35.71 -1.49
CA ARG A 455 -9.99 -36.94 -0.70
C ARG A 455 -8.60 -37.58 -0.81
N HIS A 456 -8.28 -38.48 0.08
CA HIS A 456 -7.18 -39.42 -0.15
C HIS A 456 -7.73 -40.74 -0.71
N TYR A 457 -6.92 -41.36 -1.57
CA TYR A 457 -7.14 -42.70 -2.06
C TYR A 457 -5.77 -43.37 -2.17
N ASP A 458 -5.60 -44.49 -1.52
CA ASP A 458 -4.30 -45.18 -1.43
C ASP A 458 -3.18 -44.25 -0.95
N TYR A 459 -3.54 -43.42 0.06
CA TYR A 459 -2.73 -42.34 0.71
C TYR A 459 -2.39 -41.14 -0.19
N LEU A 460 -2.61 -41.15 -1.49
CA LEU A 460 -2.43 -39.98 -2.38
C LEU A 460 -3.68 -39.11 -2.38
N LEU A 461 -3.51 -37.79 -2.50
CA LEU A 461 -4.65 -36.88 -2.61
C LEU A 461 -5.20 -36.86 -4.05
N ARG A 462 -6.52 -36.95 -4.16
CA ARG A 462 -7.26 -36.96 -5.43
C ARG A 462 -8.51 -36.08 -5.34
N LEU A 463 -8.96 -35.61 -6.50
CA LEU A 463 -10.20 -34.89 -6.69
C LEU A 463 -11.26 -35.84 -7.31
N ASP A 464 -12.13 -36.40 -6.49
CA ASP A 464 -13.11 -37.37 -6.90
C ASP A 464 -14.56 -37.04 -6.52
N PRO A 465 -15.58 -37.53 -7.27
CA PRO A 465 -16.95 -37.64 -6.81
C PRO A 465 -17.03 -38.59 -5.63
N ILE A 466 -17.83 -38.25 -4.61
CA ILE A 466 -17.95 -39.08 -3.40
C ILE A 466 -19.26 -39.82 -3.40
N THR A 467 -19.21 -41.17 -3.60
CA THR A 467 -20.40 -42.00 -3.71
C THR A 467 -20.51 -43.09 -2.64
N SER A 468 -19.42 -43.39 -1.90
CA SER A 468 -19.38 -44.46 -0.90
C SER A 468 -19.17 -43.94 0.52
N ALA A 469 -19.45 -44.77 1.54
CA ALA A 469 -19.19 -44.45 2.95
C ALA A 469 -17.66 -44.26 3.20
N THR A 470 -16.84 -45.14 2.60
CA THR A 470 -15.37 -45.02 2.64
C THR A 470 -14.92 -43.70 2.01
N GLY A 471 -15.42 -43.36 0.80
CA GLY A 471 -15.12 -42.10 0.15
C GLY A 471 -15.50 -40.87 0.99
N ARG A 472 -16.63 -40.91 1.73
CA ARG A 472 -16.97 -39.84 2.66
C ARG A 472 -15.96 -39.73 3.80
N ALA A 473 -15.50 -40.83 4.36
CA ALA A 473 -14.48 -40.85 5.40
C ALA A 473 -13.13 -40.29 4.87
N ASP A 474 -12.71 -40.73 3.66
CA ASP A 474 -11.47 -40.27 3.01
C ASP A 474 -11.49 -38.77 2.64
N ALA A 475 -12.67 -38.17 2.42
CA ALA A 475 -12.85 -36.76 2.10
C ALA A 475 -13.13 -35.88 3.32
N THR A 476 -13.06 -36.46 4.54
CA THR A 476 -13.29 -35.72 5.79
C THR A 476 -11.98 -35.55 6.55
N PHE A 477 -11.77 -34.33 7.05
CA PHE A 477 -10.53 -33.94 7.77
C PHE A 477 -10.86 -33.19 9.06
N ARG A 478 -10.05 -33.40 10.10
CA ARG A 478 -10.05 -32.57 11.30
C ARG A 478 -8.97 -31.49 11.16
N ILE A 479 -9.36 -30.22 11.39
CA ILE A 479 -8.40 -29.13 11.48
C ILE A 479 -7.79 -29.17 12.88
N THR A 480 -6.47 -29.30 12.95
CA THR A 480 -5.69 -29.28 14.20
C THR A 480 -4.66 -28.14 14.13
N GLY A 481 -4.23 -27.62 15.30
CA GLY A 481 -3.19 -26.60 15.42
C GLY A 481 -1.76 -27.18 15.41
#